data_005aef59f12b11c231a912dba9600793
#
_entry.id   005aef59f12b11c231a912dba9600793
#
_cell.length_a   1.000
_cell.length_b   1.000
_cell.length_c   1.000
_cell.angle_alpha   90.00
_cell.angle_beta   90.00
_cell.angle_gamma   90.00
#
_symmetry.space_group_name_H-M   'P 1'
#
loop_
_entity.id
_entity.type
_entity.pdbx_description
1 polymer ?
#
loop_
_entity_poly.entity_id
_entity_poly.type
_entity_poly.pdbx_seq_one_letter_code
_entity_poly.pdbx_strand_id
1 'polypeptide(L)'
;MADNSCESQTFANVPDGFVKLLSFIVQVAMGPSVRPVFTLCQHRVNDSLTMHQAAVQFKGGRGELCRFWFVGRAMPTERHAMQMAAREAIARLRDVLPVMKTRRYRYLPCHVP
;
A
#
# COMPACT_ATOMS: atom_id res chain seq x y z
N MET A 1 17.11 0.63 12.05
CA MET A 1 16.48 0.20 11.73
C MET A 1 16.18 -0.89 11.67
N ALA A 2 16.05 -1.25 11.94
CA ALA A 2 15.96 -2.17 11.76
C ALA A 2 15.16 -2.70 11.27
N ASP A 3 15.04 -2.82 11.01
CA ASP A 3 14.46 -3.22 10.65
C ASP A 3 13.69 -3.91 10.35
N ASN A 4 13.44 -4.02 10.28
CA ASN A 4 12.59 -4.66 9.93
C ASN A 4 12.49 -5.36 8.86
N SER A 5 12.90 -5.27 8.47
CA SER A 5 13.24 -5.84 7.18
C SER A 5 13.31 -7.32 7.15
N CYS A 6 13.32 -7.91 8.19
CA CYS A 6 13.47 -9.34 8.29
C CYS A 6 12.26 -10.12 7.86
N GLU A 7 11.23 -9.48 7.45
CA GLU A 7 10.05 -10.20 7.06
C GLU A 7 9.99 -10.50 5.59
N SER A 8 10.90 -11.06 4.99
CA SER A 8 10.98 -11.05 3.55
C SER A 8 10.64 -12.36 2.88
N GLN A 9 9.62 -13.03 3.29
CA GLN A 9 9.24 -14.31 2.70
C GLN A 9 8.14 -14.19 1.65
N THR A 10 7.33 -13.17 1.75
CA THR A 10 6.23 -12.89 0.81
C THR A 10 6.24 -11.41 0.50
N PHE A 11 5.33 -10.96 -0.35
CA PHE A 11 5.20 -9.52 -0.57
C PHE A 11 5.00 -8.77 0.74
N ALA A 12 4.30 -9.38 1.68
CA ALA A 12 4.10 -8.76 2.98
C ALA A 12 5.38 -8.76 3.81
N ASN A 13 6.24 -9.72 3.58
CA ASN A 13 7.45 -9.92 4.35
C ASN A 13 8.69 -9.36 3.68
N VAL A 14 8.68 -9.20 2.37
CA VAL A 14 9.76 -8.51 1.68
C VAL A 14 9.73 -7.05 2.10
N PRO A 15 10.84 -6.48 2.57
CA PRO A 15 10.87 -5.08 2.92
C PRO A 15 10.37 -4.23 1.77
N ASP A 16 9.35 -3.44 2.02
CA ASP A 16 8.71 -2.58 1.03
C ASP A 16 8.13 -3.32 -0.17
N GLY A 17 7.83 -4.62 -0.02
CA GLY A 17 7.32 -5.43 -1.12
C GLY A 17 6.04 -4.90 -1.72
N PHE A 18 5.04 -4.62 -0.89
CA PHE A 18 3.78 -4.05 -1.38
C PHE A 18 3.96 -2.60 -1.85
N VAL A 19 4.84 -1.86 -1.19
CA VAL A 19 5.12 -0.47 -1.59
C VAL A 19 5.72 -0.43 -2.97
N LYS A 20 6.71 -1.28 -3.24
CA LYS A 20 7.35 -1.33 -4.57
C LYS A 20 6.39 -1.84 -5.62
N LEU A 21 5.60 -2.86 -5.28
CA LEU A 21 4.62 -3.41 -6.19
C LEU A 21 3.57 -2.36 -6.55
N LEU A 22 3.11 -1.60 -5.56
CA LEU A 22 2.15 -0.53 -5.80
C LEU A 22 2.71 0.52 -6.75
N SER A 23 3.96 0.92 -6.55
CA SER A 23 4.60 1.89 -7.43
C SER A 23 4.63 1.41 -8.88
N PHE A 24 4.97 0.14 -9.07
CA PHE A 24 4.99 -0.46 -10.40
C PHE A 24 3.59 -0.48 -11.02
N ILE A 25 2.60 -0.93 -10.26
CA ILE A 25 1.23 -1.04 -10.76
C ILE A 25 0.69 0.33 -11.15
N VAL A 26 0.93 1.34 -10.32
CA VAL A 26 0.45 2.68 -10.58
C VAL A 26 1.05 3.25 -11.86
N GLN A 27 2.34 3.02 -12.08
CA GLN A 27 2.98 3.48 -13.31
C GLN A 27 2.41 2.80 -14.54
N VAL A 28 2.17 1.50 -14.45
CA VAL A 28 1.64 0.74 -15.59
C VAL A 28 0.17 1.08 -15.87
N ALA A 29 -0.63 1.20 -14.82
CA ALA A 29 -2.08 1.33 -14.97
C ALA A 29 -2.55 2.79 -15.05
N MET A 30 -1.81 3.72 -14.45
CA MET A 30 -2.24 5.10 -14.34
C MET A 30 -1.31 6.09 -15.04
N GLY A 31 -0.13 5.66 -15.44
CA GLY A 31 0.81 6.49 -16.17
C GLY A 31 2.11 6.69 -15.42
N PRO A 32 3.19 6.98 -16.17
CA PRO A 32 4.52 7.07 -15.56
C PRO A 32 4.72 8.26 -14.64
N SER A 33 3.88 9.27 -14.73
CA SER A 33 4.00 10.44 -13.86
C SER A 33 3.24 10.27 -12.55
N VAL A 34 2.44 9.24 -12.41
CA VAL A 34 1.67 9.01 -11.19
C VAL A 34 2.52 8.21 -10.20
N ARG A 35 2.52 8.65 -8.96
CA ARG A 35 3.29 7.98 -7.92
C ARG A 35 2.49 7.94 -6.62
N PRO A 36 2.70 6.89 -5.82
CA PRO A 36 2.07 6.84 -4.48
C PRO A 36 2.85 7.71 -3.50
N VAL A 37 2.13 8.44 -2.68
CA VAL A 37 2.71 9.27 -1.63
C VAL A 37 2.08 8.84 -0.32
N PHE A 38 2.92 8.47 0.64
CA PHE A 38 2.48 7.95 1.92
C PHE A 38 2.51 9.02 2.98
N THR A 39 1.50 9.02 3.84
CA THR A 39 1.45 9.86 5.03
C THR A 39 1.34 8.94 6.23
N LEU A 40 2.18 9.15 7.22
CA LEU A 40 2.24 8.32 8.41
C LEU A 40 1.72 9.09 9.61
N CYS A 41 1.01 8.39 10.48
CA CYS A 41 0.64 8.94 11.76
C CYS A 41 0.86 7.89 12.85
N GLN A 42 0.97 8.36 14.07
CA GLN A 42 1.21 7.52 15.24
C GLN A 42 0.06 7.66 16.22
N HIS A 43 -0.23 6.55 16.88
CA HIS A 43 -1.19 6.52 17.95
C HIS A 43 -0.55 5.87 19.17
N ARG A 44 -0.48 6.58 20.28
CA ARG A 44 0.01 5.98 21.50
C ARG A 44 -1.14 5.21 22.13
N VAL A 45 -0.99 3.91 22.22
CA VAL A 45 -2.02 3.06 22.81
C VAL A 45 -1.87 3.05 24.33
N ASN A 46 -0.63 2.94 24.80
CA ASN A 46 -0.30 3.02 26.23
C ASN A 46 1.17 3.38 26.36
N ASP A 47 1.70 3.37 27.57
CA ASP A 47 3.06 3.82 27.83
C ASP A 47 4.12 3.01 27.10
N SER A 48 3.82 1.77 26.75
CA SER A 48 4.79 0.89 26.14
C SER A 48 4.45 0.53 24.70
N LEU A 49 3.34 1.01 24.15
CA LEU A 49 2.92 0.64 22.81
C LEU A 49 2.49 1.84 22.00
N THR A 50 3.16 2.01 20.88
CA THR A 50 2.78 2.99 19.87
C THR A 50 2.44 2.25 18.59
N MET A 51 1.32 2.60 17.99
CA MET A 51 0.91 2.02 16.72
C MET A 51 1.07 3.07 15.63
N HIS A 52 1.36 2.60 14.44
CA HIS A 52 1.55 3.43 13.26
C HIS A 52 0.49 3.11 12.23
N GLN A 53 0.03 4.11 11.55
CA GLN A 53 -0.93 3.92 10.48
C GLN A 53 -0.52 4.78 9.30
N ALA A 54 -0.62 4.22 8.10
CA ALA A 54 -0.25 4.93 6.90
C ALA A 54 -1.46 5.09 6.00
N ALA A 55 -1.48 6.17 5.27
CA ALA A 55 -2.42 6.39 4.19
C ALA A 55 -1.61 6.68 2.93
N VAL A 56 -2.10 6.22 1.79
CA VAL A 56 -1.43 6.47 0.52
C VAL A 56 -2.38 7.19 -0.42
N GLN A 57 -1.84 8.15 -1.15
CA GLN A 57 -2.58 8.90 -2.15
C GLN A 57 -1.74 8.93 -3.42
N PHE A 58 -2.39 8.87 -4.57
CA PHE A 58 -1.67 8.93 -5.85
C PHE A 58 -1.55 10.38 -6.29
N LYS A 59 -0.34 10.82 -6.60
CA LYS A 59 -0.04 12.15 -7.05
C LYS A 59 0.48 12.13 -8.48
N GLY A 60 0.29 13.22 -9.19
CA GLY A 60 0.77 13.35 -10.57
C GLY A 60 -0.22 12.90 -11.61
N GLY A 61 -1.44 12.59 -11.22
CA GLY A 61 -2.49 12.18 -12.13
C GLY A 61 -3.74 12.99 -11.92
N ARG A 62 -4.70 12.80 -12.82
CA ARG A 62 -5.96 13.52 -12.80
C ARG A 62 -7.19 12.63 -12.59
N GLY A 63 -6.99 11.34 -12.55
CA GLY A 63 -8.10 10.43 -12.43
C GLY A 63 -8.78 10.54 -11.07
N GLU A 64 -9.97 9.97 -11.00
CA GLU A 64 -10.74 9.96 -9.77
C GLU A 64 -10.01 9.25 -8.65
N LEU A 65 -9.24 8.20 -8.99
CA LEU A 65 -8.48 7.46 -7.99
C LEU A 65 -7.42 8.32 -7.32
N CYS A 66 -7.01 9.42 -7.94
CA CYS A 66 -6.03 10.33 -7.34
C CYS A 66 -6.63 11.22 -6.26
N ARG A 67 -7.92 11.14 -6.04
CA ARG A 67 -8.60 11.93 -5.01
C ARG A 67 -8.79 11.18 -3.70
N PHE A 68 -8.53 9.89 -3.70
CA PHE A 68 -8.80 9.06 -2.53
C PHE A 68 -7.53 8.79 -1.75
N TRP A 69 -7.74 8.59 -0.46
CA TRP A 69 -6.72 8.08 0.45
C TRP A 69 -7.03 6.62 0.71
N PHE A 70 -6.02 5.79 0.60
CA PHE A 70 -6.15 4.37 0.93
C PHE A 70 -5.44 4.15 2.25
N VAL A 71 -6.18 3.76 3.26
CA VAL A 71 -5.67 3.69 4.62
C VAL A 71 -5.50 2.23 5.01
N GLY A 72 -4.31 1.87 5.45
CA GLY A 72 -4.05 0.54 5.94
C GLY A 72 -4.36 0.42 7.43
N ARG A 73 -4.29 -0.80 7.93
CA ARG A 73 -4.51 -1.02 9.36
C ARG A 73 -3.32 -0.50 10.16
N ALA A 74 -3.57 -0.17 11.42
CA ALA A 74 -2.52 0.23 12.33
C ALA A 74 -1.59 -0.94 12.62
N MET A 75 -0.29 -0.66 12.65
CA MET A 75 0.74 -1.68 12.81
C MET A 75 1.80 -1.19 13.80
N PRO A 76 2.56 -2.12 14.40
CA PRO A 76 3.56 -1.74 15.38
C PRO A 76 4.75 -0.96 14.82
N THR A 77 5.01 -1.03 13.53
CA THR A 77 6.13 -0.31 12.92
C THR A 77 5.64 0.51 11.73
N GLU A 78 6.41 1.55 11.41
CA GLU A 78 6.08 2.40 10.26
C GLU A 78 6.15 1.61 8.96
N ARG A 79 7.16 0.77 8.83
CA ARG A 79 7.34 -0.02 7.62
C ARG A 79 6.15 -0.95 7.37
N HIS A 80 5.70 -1.63 8.40
CA HIS A 80 4.52 -2.47 8.30
C HIS A 80 3.28 -1.65 7.98
N ALA A 81 3.14 -0.47 8.58
CA ALA A 81 2.01 0.39 8.29
C ALA A 81 1.97 0.79 6.82
N MET A 82 3.12 1.14 6.24
CA MET A 82 3.19 1.48 4.83
C MET A 82 2.85 0.28 3.95
N GLN A 83 3.32 -0.90 4.32
CA GLN A 83 2.98 -2.12 3.61
C GLN A 83 1.48 -2.37 3.61
N MET A 84 0.83 -2.14 4.74
CA MET A 84 -0.62 -2.36 4.85
C MET A 84 -1.39 -1.34 4.02
N ALA A 85 -0.95 -0.08 4.00
CA ALA A 85 -1.58 0.93 3.16
C ALA A 85 -1.42 0.60 1.68
N ALA A 86 -0.22 0.17 1.27
CA ALA A 86 0.04 -0.24 -0.10
C ALA A 86 -0.82 -1.45 -0.48
N ARG A 87 -0.93 -2.42 0.40
CA ARG A 87 -1.76 -3.60 0.17
C ARG A 87 -3.22 -3.21 -0.03
N GLU A 88 -3.71 -2.31 0.79
CA GLU A 88 -5.08 -1.83 0.67
C GLU A 88 -5.30 -1.12 -0.67
N ALA A 89 -4.36 -0.29 -1.08
CA ALA A 89 -4.44 0.41 -2.35
C ALA A 89 -4.42 -0.57 -3.52
N ILE A 90 -3.56 -1.59 -3.47
CA ILE A 90 -3.51 -2.60 -4.53
C ILE A 90 -4.84 -3.33 -4.64
N ALA A 91 -5.42 -3.72 -3.51
CA ALA A 91 -6.71 -4.41 -3.50
C ALA A 91 -7.79 -3.53 -4.12
N ARG A 92 -7.78 -2.25 -3.81
CA ARG A 92 -8.77 -1.33 -4.37
C ARG A 92 -8.57 -1.14 -5.86
N LEU A 93 -7.33 -0.96 -6.29
CA LEU A 93 -7.03 -0.84 -7.72
C LEU A 93 -7.47 -2.08 -8.47
N ARG A 94 -7.25 -3.25 -7.89
CA ARG A 94 -7.67 -4.49 -8.52
C ARG A 94 -9.18 -4.56 -8.71
N ASP A 95 -9.94 -4.01 -7.76
CA ASP A 95 -11.39 -4.01 -7.84
C ASP A 95 -11.92 -3.06 -8.92
N VAL A 96 -11.25 -1.94 -9.13
CA VAL A 96 -11.79 -0.88 -9.99
C VAL A 96 -11.15 -0.78 -11.37
N LEU A 97 -9.95 -1.30 -11.56
CA LEU A 97 -9.26 -1.23 -12.83
C LEU A 97 -9.41 -2.56 -13.58
N PRO A 98 -10.09 -2.56 -14.74
CA PRO A 98 -10.29 -3.81 -15.48
C PRO A 98 -9.00 -4.52 -15.86
N VAL A 99 -7.94 -3.76 -16.15
CA VAL A 99 -6.65 -4.35 -16.52
C VAL A 99 -6.09 -5.21 -15.40
N MET A 100 -6.42 -4.92 -14.16
CA MET A 100 -5.92 -5.67 -13.01
C MET A 100 -6.68 -6.97 -12.79
N LYS A 101 -7.77 -7.20 -13.51
CA LYS A 101 -8.56 -8.43 -13.36
C LYS A 101 -8.08 -9.53 -14.29
N THR A 102 -7.01 -9.32 -15.00
CA THR A 102 -6.45 -10.33 -15.89
C THR A 102 -5.74 -11.40 -15.07
N ARG A 103 -5.49 -12.55 -15.73
CA ARG A 103 -4.79 -13.66 -15.10
C ARG A 103 -3.44 -13.24 -14.51
N ARG A 104 -2.80 -12.26 -15.13
CA ARG A 104 -1.49 -11.75 -14.73
C ARG A 104 -1.46 -11.25 -13.30
N TYR A 105 -2.59 -10.75 -12.80
CA TYR A 105 -2.66 -10.14 -11.47
C TYR A 105 -3.48 -10.96 -10.48
N ARG A 106 -3.75 -12.21 -10.79
CA ARG A 106 -4.68 -13.02 -9.99
C ARG A 106 -4.23 -13.25 -8.55
N TYR A 107 -2.94 -13.14 -8.30
CA TYR A 107 -2.41 -13.40 -6.96
C TYR A 107 -2.22 -12.13 -6.14
N LEU A 108 -2.59 -10.99 -6.68
CA LEU A 108 -2.49 -9.76 -5.92
C LEU A 108 -3.61 -9.67 -4.88
N PRO A 109 -3.38 -8.89 -3.81
CA PRO A 109 -4.43 -8.66 -2.82
C PRO A 109 -5.71 -8.14 -3.46
N CYS A 110 -6.84 -8.56 -2.93
CA CYS A 110 -8.13 -8.06 -3.37
C CYS A 110 -9.04 -7.98 -2.15
N HIS A 111 -10.08 -7.17 -2.27
CA HIS A 111 -11.09 -7.11 -1.23
C HIS A 111 -11.98 -8.33 -1.34
N VAL A 112 -12.20 -8.97 -0.21
CA VAL A 112 -13.06 -10.13 -0.16
C VAL A 112 -14.41 -9.68 0.35
N PRO A 113 -15.47 -10.06 -0.33
CA PRO A 113 -16.83 -9.70 0.11
C PRO A 113 -17.13 -10.18 1.51
#